data_be7fa39d9c4a6a881c1d401de02bd07b
#
_entry.id   be7fa39d9c4a6a881c1d401de02bd07b
#
_cell.length_a   1.000
_cell.length_b   1.000
_cell.length_c   1.000
_cell.angle_alpha   90.00
_cell.angle_beta   90.00
_cell.angle_gamma   90.00
#
_symmetry.space_group_name_H-M   'P 1'
#
loop_
_entity.id
_entity.type
_entity.pdbx_description
1 polymer ?
#
loop_
_entity_poly.entity_id
_entity_poly.type
_entity_poly.pdbx_seq_one_letter_code
_entity_poly.pdbx_strand_id
1 'polypeptide(L)'
;MTLHDLLLSGHPTTSRIVLPMLVEEYHVGQLWSVAQASKNETGGGEGVEVLVNEPFDETHHVPMPKLQAAGKEFTVGQYTHKVYHLSSKVPGFVRLLAPKGSLEIHEMAWNAYPYCRTIITNPDYMKDNLYIIIESYHAPDNGCTPNIHGLQGRDLSARQVVKIDIANDKVAAKDYKPEWDPCLVASPKAGRNPLPRDKTGEWMNHAKPVMCCYKLVKVWFKWFGLQKRMESFILNVEQRLFLNFHRQVVCWLDNYYDMTMDDIRRLEAEVKEELDRQRTEGQVRGTVATDKDEEQ
;
A
#
# COMPACT_ATOMS: atom_id res chain seq x y z
N MET A 1 -10.75 -17.39 16.60
CA MET A 1 -10.26 -16.02 16.81
C MET A 1 -11.05 -15.15 15.85
N THR A 2 -11.72 -14.12 16.34
CA THR A 2 -12.49 -13.21 15.45
C THR A 2 -11.55 -12.19 14.81
N LEU A 3 -11.98 -11.52 13.72
CA LEU A 3 -11.24 -10.40 13.13
C LEU A 3 -10.95 -9.31 14.20
N HIS A 4 -11.85 -9.16 15.17
CA HIS A 4 -11.67 -8.26 16.31
C HIS A 4 -10.49 -8.67 17.21
N ASP A 5 -10.36 -9.98 17.50
CA ASP A 5 -9.22 -10.50 18.28
C ASP A 5 -7.89 -10.34 17.52
N LEU A 6 -7.93 -10.45 16.19
CA LEU A 6 -6.78 -10.25 15.32
C LEU A 6 -6.32 -8.79 15.26
N LEU A 7 -7.27 -7.85 15.25
CA LEU A 7 -6.95 -6.42 15.34
C LEU A 7 -6.24 -6.05 16.65
N LEU A 8 -6.39 -6.88 17.70
CA LEU A 8 -5.73 -6.71 18.99
C LEU A 8 -4.43 -7.50 19.12
N SER A 9 -4.07 -8.35 18.14
CA SER A 9 -2.85 -9.16 18.13
C SER A 9 -1.81 -8.61 17.17
N GLY A 10 -0.53 -8.77 17.47
CA GLY A 10 0.59 -8.28 16.68
C GLY A 10 1.19 -6.98 17.22
N HIS A 11 2.40 -6.66 16.74
CA HIS A 11 3.07 -5.39 17.07
C HIS A 11 2.73 -4.36 16.00
N PRO A 12 1.96 -3.31 16.33
CA PRO A 12 1.58 -2.30 15.35
C PRO A 12 2.79 -1.48 14.92
N THR A 13 2.98 -1.35 13.61
CA THR A 13 3.98 -0.45 13.02
C THR A 13 3.28 0.69 12.28
N THR A 14 3.63 1.92 12.60
CA THR A 14 3.11 3.10 11.89
C THR A 14 4.22 3.69 11.02
N SER A 15 4.06 3.58 9.70
CA SER A 15 4.90 4.30 8.74
C SER A 15 4.35 5.71 8.52
N ARG A 16 5.23 6.71 8.56
CA ARG A 16 4.95 8.11 8.24
C ARG A 16 5.68 8.46 6.95
N ILE A 17 4.95 8.76 5.91
CA ILE A 17 5.48 9.09 4.59
C ILE A 17 5.06 10.51 4.26
N VAL A 18 6.01 11.44 4.30
CA VAL A 18 5.76 12.85 3.97
C VAL A 18 5.88 13.05 2.47
N LEU A 19 4.95 13.79 1.89
CA LEU A 19 4.87 14.04 0.45
C LEU A 19 4.72 15.54 0.15
N PRO A 20 5.36 16.06 -0.91
CA PRO A 20 5.29 17.48 -1.30
C PRO A 20 4.05 17.75 -2.16
N MET A 21 2.86 17.43 -1.64
CA MET A 21 1.59 17.57 -2.37
C MET A 21 0.43 17.86 -1.43
N LEU A 22 -0.71 18.24 -2.00
CA LEU A 22 -1.97 18.37 -1.27
C LEU A 22 -2.60 16.99 -1.02
N VAL A 23 -3.43 16.90 0.03
CA VAL A 23 -4.19 15.67 0.33
C VAL A 23 -5.14 15.34 -0.84
N GLU A 24 -5.72 16.35 -1.47
CA GLU A 24 -6.61 16.20 -2.62
C GLU A 24 -5.85 15.70 -3.88
N GLU A 25 -4.65 16.22 -4.15
CA GLU A 25 -3.77 15.73 -5.22
C GLU A 25 -3.43 14.25 -5.00
N TYR A 26 -3.14 13.88 -3.76
CA TYR A 26 -2.83 12.49 -3.41
C TYR A 26 -4.04 11.56 -3.56
N HIS A 27 -5.27 12.04 -3.30
CA HIS A 27 -6.48 11.23 -3.47
C HIS A 27 -6.60 10.68 -4.90
N VAL A 28 -6.43 11.55 -5.89
CA VAL A 28 -6.41 11.17 -7.31
C VAL A 28 -5.16 10.35 -7.62
N GLY A 29 -4.00 10.85 -7.20
CA GLY A 29 -2.70 10.27 -7.52
C GLY A 29 -2.49 8.86 -7.02
N GLN A 30 -2.96 8.53 -5.79
CA GLN A 30 -2.83 7.17 -5.28
C GLN A 30 -3.63 6.16 -6.12
N LEU A 31 -4.86 6.50 -6.54
CA LEU A 31 -5.71 5.62 -7.33
C LEU A 31 -5.16 5.43 -8.74
N TRP A 32 -4.74 6.54 -9.38
CA TRP A 32 -4.06 6.49 -10.68
C TRP A 32 -2.80 5.63 -10.61
N SER A 33 -1.96 5.84 -9.60
CA SER A 33 -0.70 5.13 -9.44
C SER A 33 -0.91 3.64 -9.12
N VAL A 34 -1.94 3.28 -8.34
CA VAL A 34 -2.31 1.88 -8.11
C VAL A 34 -2.73 1.22 -9.42
N ALA A 35 -3.54 1.88 -10.23
CA ALA A 35 -3.95 1.37 -11.54
C ALA A 35 -2.74 1.13 -12.45
N GLN A 36 -1.82 2.10 -12.53
CA GLN A 36 -0.60 1.99 -13.33
C GLN A 36 0.36 0.90 -12.82
N ALA A 37 0.57 0.81 -11.50
CA ALA A 37 1.38 -0.23 -10.89
C ALA A 37 0.79 -1.62 -11.15
N SER A 38 -0.53 -1.78 -11.04
CA SER A 38 -1.22 -3.04 -11.34
C SER A 38 -0.96 -3.52 -12.76
N LYS A 39 -1.01 -2.63 -13.76
CA LYS A 39 -0.68 -2.96 -15.16
C LYS A 39 0.77 -3.40 -15.34
N ASN A 40 1.70 -2.75 -14.64
CA ASN A 40 3.12 -3.10 -14.70
C ASN A 40 3.43 -4.47 -14.09
N GLU A 41 2.64 -4.89 -13.11
CA GLU A 41 2.82 -6.14 -12.35
C GLU A 41 2.01 -7.32 -12.91
N THR A 42 1.15 -7.13 -13.91
CA THR A 42 0.24 -8.17 -14.42
C THR A 42 0.69 -8.69 -15.78
N GLY A 43 0.79 -10.01 -15.93
CA GLY A 43 1.08 -10.70 -17.18
C GLY A 43 1.41 -12.18 -16.97
N GLY A 44 1.14 -13.02 -18.00
CA GLY A 44 1.58 -14.41 -18.03
C GLY A 44 1.03 -15.30 -16.91
N GLY A 45 -0.19 -15.11 -16.51
CA GLY A 45 -0.86 -15.88 -15.43
C GLY A 45 -0.65 -15.33 -14.03
N GLU A 46 0.10 -14.23 -13.88
CA GLU A 46 0.37 -13.59 -12.58
C GLU A 46 -0.07 -12.13 -12.58
N GLY A 47 -0.17 -11.54 -11.38
CA GLY A 47 -0.50 -10.14 -11.18
C GLY A 47 -1.84 -9.93 -10.50
N VAL A 48 -2.55 -8.88 -10.87
CA VAL A 48 -3.74 -8.39 -10.19
C VAL A 48 -5.00 -8.72 -10.96
N GLU A 49 -6.00 -9.25 -10.25
CA GLU A 49 -7.37 -9.42 -10.72
C GLU A 49 -8.32 -8.57 -9.85
N VAL A 50 -9.19 -7.78 -10.46
CA VAL A 50 -10.18 -6.97 -9.74
C VAL A 50 -11.53 -7.67 -9.78
N LEU A 51 -11.93 -8.26 -8.66
CA LEU A 51 -13.22 -8.95 -8.54
C LEU A 51 -14.38 -7.97 -8.33
N VAL A 52 -14.19 -7.02 -7.41
CA VAL A 52 -15.23 -6.03 -7.03
C VAL A 52 -14.59 -4.64 -6.98
N ASN A 53 -15.30 -3.64 -7.50
CA ASN A 53 -14.99 -2.22 -7.31
C ASN A 53 -16.31 -1.44 -7.30
N GLU A 54 -16.91 -1.27 -6.11
CA GLU A 54 -18.26 -0.75 -5.94
C GLU A 54 -18.30 0.20 -4.73
N PRO A 55 -19.25 1.15 -4.71
CA PRO A 55 -19.50 1.96 -3.51
C PRO A 55 -19.86 1.08 -2.31
N PHE A 56 -19.46 1.48 -1.12
CA PHE A 56 -19.98 0.93 0.13
C PHE A 56 -20.72 1.98 0.95
N ASP A 57 -21.69 1.52 1.72
CA ASP A 57 -22.46 2.31 2.67
C ASP A 57 -22.86 1.46 3.90
N GLU A 58 -23.82 1.92 4.68
CA GLU A 58 -24.29 1.20 5.88
C GLU A 58 -25.06 -0.10 5.57
N THR A 59 -25.42 -0.34 4.29
CA THR A 59 -26.22 -1.50 3.84
C THR A 59 -25.47 -2.39 2.87
N HIS A 60 -24.45 -1.86 2.19
CA HIS A 60 -23.74 -2.57 1.12
C HIS A 60 -22.24 -2.55 1.36
N HIS A 61 -21.59 -3.71 1.30
CA HIS A 61 -20.16 -3.91 1.63
C HIS A 61 -19.75 -3.33 2.99
N VAL A 62 -20.61 -3.50 4.00
CA VAL A 62 -20.43 -2.94 5.34
C VAL A 62 -19.10 -3.36 5.95
N PRO A 63 -18.23 -2.41 6.35
CA PRO A 63 -16.95 -2.76 6.95
C PRO A 63 -17.12 -3.32 8.37
N MET A 64 -16.46 -4.45 8.65
CA MET A 64 -16.43 -5.07 9.96
C MET A 64 -14.97 -5.23 10.45
N PRO A 65 -14.60 -4.69 11.61
CA PRO A 65 -15.32 -3.70 12.40
C PRO A 65 -15.50 -2.35 11.67
N LYS A 66 -16.33 -1.47 12.20
CA LYS A 66 -16.56 -0.12 11.66
C LYS A 66 -15.23 0.63 11.43
N LEU A 67 -15.20 1.47 10.38
CA LEU A 67 -14.03 2.28 10.07
C LEU A 67 -13.99 3.50 11.00
N GLN A 68 -12.90 3.63 11.77
CA GLN A 68 -12.71 4.74 12.69
C GLN A 68 -11.27 5.21 12.70
N ALA A 69 -11.05 6.52 12.58
CA ALA A 69 -9.76 7.14 12.77
C ALA A 69 -9.92 8.62 13.13
N ALA A 70 -8.96 9.20 13.81
CA ALA A 70 -8.96 10.61 14.21
C ALA A 70 -10.26 11.06 14.92
N GLY A 71 -10.89 10.15 15.68
CA GLY A 71 -12.14 10.41 16.39
C GLY A 71 -13.39 10.47 15.49
N LYS A 72 -13.31 10.06 14.25
CA LYS A 72 -14.41 10.02 13.27
C LYS A 72 -14.72 8.60 12.85
N GLU A 73 -16.00 8.33 12.56
CA GLU A 73 -16.49 7.12 11.90
C GLU A 73 -16.67 7.40 10.39
N PHE A 74 -16.36 6.42 9.57
CA PHE A 74 -16.48 6.51 8.11
C PHE A 74 -17.46 5.43 7.64
N THR A 75 -18.57 5.83 7.05
CA THR A 75 -19.69 4.93 6.70
C THR A 75 -19.91 4.78 5.20
N VAL A 76 -19.22 5.59 4.38
CA VAL A 76 -19.38 5.61 2.93
C VAL A 76 -18.01 5.72 2.24
N GLY A 77 -17.92 5.15 1.05
CA GLY A 77 -16.71 5.20 0.23
C GLY A 77 -16.74 4.20 -0.91
N GLN A 78 -15.56 3.73 -1.32
CA GLN A 78 -15.40 2.72 -2.36
C GLN A 78 -14.83 1.45 -1.75
N TYR A 79 -15.50 0.32 -2.00
CA TYR A 79 -15.02 -1.01 -1.67
C TYR A 79 -14.37 -1.65 -2.89
N THR A 80 -13.20 -2.26 -2.70
CA THR A 80 -12.56 -3.09 -3.71
C THR A 80 -12.19 -4.45 -3.15
N HIS A 81 -12.35 -5.48 -3.98
CA HIS A 81 -11.83 -6.81 -3.71
C HIS A 81 -10.94 -7.23 -4.88
N LYS A 82 -9.67 -7.47 -4.60
CA LYS A 82 -8.68 -7.89 -5.58
C LYS A 82 -8.06 -9.22 -5.18
N VAL A 83 -7.59 -9.96 -6.17
CA VAL A 83 -6.77 -11.16 -6.00
C VAL A 83 -5.41 -10.92 -6.65
N TYR A 84 -4.36 -11.24 -5.90
CA TYR A 84 -2.98 -11.22 -6.37
C TYR A 84 -2.52 -12.66 -6.62
N HIS A 85 -2.20 -12.97 -7.88
CA HIS A 85 -1.64 -14.24 -8.31
C HIS A 85 -0.11 -14.12 -8.26
N LEU A 86 0.53 -14.71 -7.22
CA LEU A 86 1.91 -14.39 -6.83
C LEU A 86 2.95 -15.48 -7.13
N SER A 87 2.68 -16.48 -7.95
CA SER A 87 3.52 -17.70 -8.10
C SER A 87 5.03 -17.45 -8.13
N SER A 88 5.53 -16.52 -8.95
CA SER A 88 6.97 -16.20 -9.04
C SER A 88 7.41 -15.05 -8.10
N LYS A 89 6.46 -14.37 -7.45
CA LYS A 89 6.69 -13.13 -6.68
C LYS A 89 6.93 -13.35 -5.20
N VAL A 90 6.85 -14.61 -4.74
CA VAL A 90 7.15 -14.99 -3.35
C VAL A 90 8.53 -15.61 -3.25
N PRO A 91 9.20 -15.51 -2.08
CA PRO A 91 10.49 -16.17 -1.82
C PRO A 91 10.47 -17.66 -2.18
N GLY A 92 11.64 -18.19 -2.65
CA GLY A 92 11.76 -19.57 -3.10
C GLY A 92 11.34 -20.60 -2.06
N PHE A 93 11.66 -20.38 -0.78
CA PHE A 93 11.23 -21.27 0.32
C PHE A 93 9.72 -21.27 0.55
N VAL A 94 9.04 -20.12 0.39
CA VAL A 94 7.58 -20.03 0.47
C VAL A 94 6.97 -20.84 -0.67
N ARG A 95 7.46 -20.64 -1.89
CA ARG A 95 7.00 -21.37 -3.09
C ARG A 95 7.23 -22.89 -2.97
N LEU A 96 8.34 -23.31 -2.34
CA LEU A 96 8.65 -24.72 -2.12
C LEU A 96 7.70 -25.38 -1.11
N LEU A 97 7.27 -24.64 -0.09
CA LEU A 97 6.39 -25.15 0.98
C LEU A 97 4.91 -24.98 0.65
N ALA A 98 4.57 -24.07 -0.25
CA ALA A 98 3.21 -23.74 -0.60
C ALA A 98 2.63 -24.77 -1.60
N PRO A 99 1.47 -25.37 -1.32
CA PRO A 99 0.79 -26.22 -2.29
C PRO A 99 0.46 -25.47 -3.58
N LYS A 100 0.32 -26.21 -4.69
CA LYS A 100 -0.08 -25.64 -5.97
C LYS A 100 -1.44 -24.95 -5.84
N GLY A 101 -1.54 -23.69 -6.28
CA GLY A 101 -2.76 -22.87 -6.17
C GLY A 101 -2.92 -22.11 -4.86
N SER A 102 -1.99 -22.25 -3.89
CA SER A 102 -2.09 -21.56 -2.58
C SER A 102 -1.47 -20.16 -2.54
N LEU A 103 -0.97 -19.65 -3.68
CA LEU A 103 -0.32 -18.35 -3.76
C LEU A 103 -1.24 -17.25 -4.31
N GLU A 104 -2.54 -17.38 -4.00
CA GLU A 104 -3.53 -16.36 -4.26
C GLU A 104 -3.80 -15.57 -2.98
N ILE A 105 -3.52 -14.28 -3.04
CA ILE A 105 -3.67 -13.36 -1.93
C ILE A 105 -4.85 -12.45 -2.22
N HIS A 106 -5.82 -12.42 -1.32
CA HIS A 106 -6.98 -11.55 -1.42
C HIS A 106 -6.75 -10.24 -0.69
N GLU A 107 -7.07 -9.14 -1.33
CA GLU A 107 -7.08 -7.79 -0.76
C GLU A 107 -8.51 -7.27 -0.75
N MET A 108 -9.02 -6.95 0.40
CA MET A 108 -10.28 -6.24 0.59
C MET A 108 -9.97 -4.84 1.13
N ALA A 109 -10.39 -3.79 0.42
CA ALA A 109 -10.13 -2.42 0.84
C ALA A 109 -11.39 -1.57 0.87
N TRP A 110 -11.57 -0.83 1.96
CA TRP A 110 -12.60 0.18 2.16
C TRP A 110 -11.94 1.54 2.13
N ASN A 111 -12.07 2.23 1.00
CA ASN A 111 -11.50 3.56 0.81
C ASN A 111 -12.56 4.63 1.09
N ALA A 112 -12.54 5.18 2.30
CA ALA A 112 -13.35 6.29 2.77
C ALA A 112 -12.48 7.53 2.99
N TYR A 113 -11.87 8.03 1.91
CA TYR A 113 -10.86 9.08 1.95
C TYR A 113 -11.23 10.25 2.88
N PRO A 114 -10.33 10.75 3.73
CA PRO A 114 -8.87 10.50 3.82
C PRO A 114 -8.47 9.24 4.62
N TYR A 115 -9.38 8.36 4.98
CA TYR A 115 -9.12 7.09 5.64
C TYR A 115 -9.31 5.92 4.69
N CYS A 116 -8.49 4.89 4.84
CA CYS A 116 -8.63 3.63 4.12
C CYS A 116 -8.23 2.47 5.02
N ARG A 117 -9.00 1.37 5.03
CA ARG A 117 -8.61 0.10 5.62
C ARG A 117 -8.46 -0.93 4.53
N THR A 118 -7.32 -1.61 4.51
CA THR A 118 -7.04 -2.75 3.65
C THR A 118 -6.81 -3.98 4.51
N ILE A 119 -7.44 -5.10 4.15
CA ILE A 119 -7.27 -6.40 4.79
C ILE A 119 -6.74 -7.37 3.73
N ILE A 120 -5.58 -7.95 3.98
CA ILE A 120 -4.95 -8.93 3.09
C ILE A 120 -4.99 -10.29 3.77
N THR A 121 -5.48 -11.29 3.03
CA THR A 121 -5.68 -12.66 3.52
C THR A 121 -5.27 -13.68 2.46
N ASN A 122 -5.16 -14.94 2.88
CA ASN A 122 -5.05 -16.09 1.98
C ASN A 122 -6.12 -17.13 2.40
N PRO A 123 -7.34 -17.02 1.89
CA PRO A 123 -8.47 -17.79 2.37
C PRO A 123 -8.37 -19.28 2.09
N ASP A 124 -7.72 -19.68 1.01
CA ASP A 124 -7.68 -21.07 0.57
C ASP A 124 -6.66 -21.90 1.36
N TYR A 125 -5.50 -21.32 1.69
CA TYR A 125 -4.42 -22.06 2.35
C TYR A 125 -4.18 -21.64 3.79
N MET A 126 -3.84 -20.35 4.02
CA MET A 126 -3.52 -19.89 5.39
C MET A 126 -4.75 -19.64 6.25
N LYS A 127 -5.90 -19.34 5.62
CA LYS A 127 -7.18 -19.08 6.33
C LYS A 127 -6.97 -18.07 7.47
N ASP A 128 -7.37 -18.42 8.67
CA ASP A 128 -7.24 -17.58 9.88
C ASP A 128 -5.79 -17.42 10.38
N ASN A 129 -4.81 -17.97 9.68
CA ASN A 129 -3.41 -17.92 10.08
C ASN A 129 -2.62 -16.81 9.37
N LEU A 130 -3.22 -16.09 8.41
CA LEU A 130 -2.62 -14.92 7.76
C LEU A 130 -3.62 -13.77 7.67
N TYR A 131 -3.24 -12.66 8.29
CA TYR A 131 -3.87 -11.36 8.10
C TYR A 131 -2.80 -10.28 8.08
N ILE A 132 -2.88 -9.39 7.10
CA ILE A 132 -2.18 -8.12 7.11
C ILE A 132 -3.26 -7.03 7.07
N ILE A 133 -3.27 -6.17 8.06
CA ILE A 133 -4.24 -5.09 8.17
C ILE A 133 -3.47 -3.78 8.04
N ILE A 134 -3.86 -2.96 7.07
CA ILE A 134 -3.27 -1.65 6.83
C ILE A 134 -4.37 -0.61 6.99
N GLU A 135 -4.22 0.25 8.00
CA GLU A 135 -5.09 1.41 8.17
C GLU A 135 -4.32 2.67 7.79
N SER A 136 -4.77 3.34 6.73
CA SER A 136 -4.14 4.54 6.22
C SER A 136 -4.95 5.76 6.59
N TYR A 137 -4.28 6.84 7.00
CA TYR A 137 -4.87 8.16 7.16
C TYR A 137 -3.99 9.21 6.49
N HIS A 138 -4.61 10.12 5.74
CA HIS A 138 -3.92 11.16 4.98
C HIS A 138 -4.21 12.51 5.61
N ALA A 139 -3.17 13.21 6.09
CA ALA A 139 -3.32 14.47 6.80
C ALA A 139 -2.45 15.57 6.17
N PRO A 140 -2.92 16.85 6.17
CA PRO A 140 -2.15 17.97 5.65
C PRO A 140 -1.11 18.45 6.67
N ASP A 141 -0.19 17.55 7.07
CA ASP A 141 0.90 17.82 7.99
C ASP A 141 2.21 17.16 7.52
N ASN A 142 3.30 17.43 8.20
CA ASN A 142 4.64 16.90 7.90
C ASN A 142 4.98 15.63 8.71
N GLY A 143 4.00 14.84 9.10
CA GLY A 143 4.20 13.64 9.91
C GLY A 143 4.26 13.93 11.43
N CYS A 144 3.83 15.09 11.88
CA CYS A 144 3.93 15.50 13.29
C CYS A 144 2.80 14.98 14.18
N THR A 145 1.66 14.52 13.62
CA THR A 145 0.55 14.00 14.42
C THR A 145 0.94 12.71 15.14
N PRO A 146 0.90 12.68 16.49
CA PRO A 146 1.54 11.58 17.23
C PRO A 146 0.78 10.26 17.17
N ASN A 147 -0.55 10.26 17.18
CA ASN A 147 -1.39 9.06 17.28
C ASN A 147 -2.69 9.21 16.50
N ILE A 148 -2.59 9.41 15.19
CA ILE A 148 -3.73 9.71 14.34
C ILE A 148 -4.74 8.54 14.26
N HIS A 149 -4.28 7.30 14.40
CA HIS A 149 -5.14 6.11 14.42
C HIS A 149 -5.85 5.88 15.76
N GLY A 150 -5.58 6.69 16.79
CA GLY A 150 -6.25 6.59 18.09
C GLY A 150 -5.92 5.31 18.86
N LEU A 151 -4.74 4.74 18.67
CA LEU A 151 -4.32 3.54 19.41
C LEU A 151 -4.33 3.76 20.90
N GLN A 152 -4.70 2.73 21.66
CA GLN A 152 -4.79 2.77 23.11
C GLN A 152 -4.07 1.60 23.77
N GLY A 153 -3.81 1.72 25.07
CA GLY A 153 -3.29 0.65 25.89
C GLY A 153 -2.04 -0.02 25.33
N ARG A 154 -2.07 -1.34 25.20
CA ARG A 154 -0.96 -2.15 24.72
C ARG A 154 -0.53 -1.79 23.30
N ASP A 155 -1.46 -1.54 22.39
CA ASP A 155 -1.16 -1.23 21.01
C ASP A 155 -0.38 0.08 20.88
N LEU A 156 -0.76 1.10 21.66
CA LEU A 156 -0.04 2.37 21.68
C LEU A 156 1.37 2.20 22.26
N SER A 157 1.51 1.45 23.34
CA SER A 157 2.81 1.24 24.00
C SER A 157 3.76 0.34 23.21
N ALA A 158 3.23 -0.60 22.44
CA ALA A 158 4.02 -1.53 21.60
C ALA A 158 4.28 -1.00 20.19
N ARG A 159 3.65 0.12 19.80
CA ARG A 159 3.74 0.67 18.46
C ARG A 159 5.16 1.09 18.11
N GLN A 160 5.65 0.61 16.97
CA GLN A 160 6.84 1.14 16.32
C GLN A 160 6.45 2.25 15.35
N VAL A 161 7.26 3.31 15.28
CA VAL A 161 7.08 4.40 14.33
C VAL A 161 8.27 4.44 13.38
N VAL A 162 8.02 4.31 12.09
CA VAL A 162 9.01 4.36 11.03
C VAL A 162 8.73 5.62 10.20
N LYS A 163 9.76 6.44 10.00
CA LYS A 163 9.70 7.55 9.05
C LYS A 163 10.29 7.06 7.73
N ILE A 164 9.58 7.27 6.64
CA ILE A 164 10.04 6.95 5.29
C ILE A 164 10.31 8.26 4.56
N ASP A 165 11.58 8.47 4.20
CA ASP A 165 12.05 9.64 3.46
C ASP A 165 12.22 9.29 1.98
N ILE A 166 11.26 9.71 1.16
CA ILE A 166 11.25 9.42 -0.29
C ILE A 166 12.43 10.03 -1.06
N ALA A 167 13.11 11.04 -0.49
CA ALA A 167 14.26 11.69 -1.09
C ALA A 167 15.59 11.00 -0.72
N ASN A 168 15.73 10.54 0.53
CA ASN A 168 17.03 10.14 1.07
C ASN A 168 17.12 8.66 1.43
N ASP A 169 16.01 7.95 1.67
CA ASP A 169 16.05 6.53 1.98
C ASP A 169 16.60 5.70 0.81
N LYS A 170 17.35 4.67 1.15
CA LYS A 170 18.00 3.80 0.17
C LYS A 170 16.99 2.96 -0.57
N VAL A 171 16.98 3.09 -1.89
CA VAL A 171 16.24 2.22 -2.81
C VAL A 171 17.14 1.08 -3.26
N ALA A 172 16.63 -0.16 -3.27
CA ALA A 172 17.39 -1.30 -3.79
C ALA A 172 17.70 -1.09 -5.28
N ALA A 173 18.93 -1.47 -5.71
CA ALA A 173 19.39 -1.23 -7.08
C ALA A 173 18.45 -1.80 -8.16
N LYS A 174 17.78 -2.93 -7.87
CA LYS A 174 16.82 -3.55 -8.77
C LYS A 174 15.50 -2.78 -8.92
N ASP A 175 15.17 -1.91 -7.96
CA ASP A 175 13.94 -1.10 -7.94
C ASP A 175 14.20 0.33 -8.41
N TYR A 176 15.45 0.75 -8.42
CA TYR A 176 15.81 2.13 -8.76
C TYR A 176 15.67 2.40 -10.25
N LYS A 177 14.93 3.44 -10.57
CA LYS A 177 14.88 4.05 -11.91
C LYS A 177 14.97 5.57 -11.77
N PRO A 178 15.76 6.25 -12.62
CA PRO A 178 15.89 7.70 -12.58
C PRO A 178 14.56 8.44 -12.71
N GLU A 179 13.64 7.92 -13.55
CA GLU A 179 12.29 8.46 -13.75
C GLU A 179 11.36 8.31 -12.53
N TRP A 180 11.77 7.54 -11.52
CA TRP A 180 11.07 7.36 -10.25
C TRP A 180 11.84 7.97 -9.08
N ASP A 181 12.79 8.85 -9.38
CA ASP A 181 13.58 9.55 -8.36
C ASP A 181 13.04 10.98 -8.15
N PRO A 182 12.35 11.27 -7.04
CA PRO A 182 11.79 12.59 -6.77
C PRO A 182 12.85 13.68 -6.62
N CYS A 183 14.13 13.31 -6.51
CA CYS A 183 15.23 14.27 -6.52
C CYS A 183 15.73 14.63 -7.93
N LEU A 184 15.22 13.95 -8.97
CA LEU A 184 15.58 14.20 -10.37
C LEU A 184 14.38 14.67 -11.19
N VAL A 185 13.17 14.35 -10.75
CA VAL A 185 11.92 14.61 -11.51
C VAL A 185 11.23 15.86 -10.97
N ALA A 186 10.91 16.79 -11.89
CA ALA A 186 10.06 17.95 -11.64
C ALA A 186 8.63 17.65 -12.10
N SER A 187 7.66 18.39 -11.55
CA SER A 187 6.29 18.44 -12.07
C SER A 187 5.97 19.87 -12.51
N PRO A 188 6.16 20.20 -13.78
CA PRO A 188 5.85 21.53 -14.33
C PRO A 188 4.38 21.93 -14.18
N LYS A 189 3.45 20.99 -14.39
CA LYS A 189 2.00 21.26 -14.25
C LYS A 189 1.64 21.71 -12.84
N ALA A 190 2.19 21.05 -11.84
CA ALA A 190 1.94 21.37 -10.43
C ALA A 190 2.90 22.43 -9.87
N GLY A 191 3.88 22.90 -10.66
CA GLY A 191 4.90 23.85 -10.21
C GLY A 191 5.81 23.28 -9.12
N ARG A 192 6.12 21.98 -9.15
CA ARG A 192 6.99 21.30 -8.16
C ARG A 192 8.38 21.06 -8.74
N ASN A 193 9.39 21.51 -8.01
CA ASN A 193 10.79 21.22 -8.32
C ASN A 193 11.20 19.86 -7.74
N PRO A 194 12.31 19.25 -8.25
CA PRO A 194 12.89 18.07 -7.63
C PRO A 194 13.22 18.30 -6.16
N LEU A 195 13.06 17.25 -5.35
CA LEU A 195 13.38 17.32 -3.92
C LEU A 195 14.89 17.42 -3.70
N PRO A 196 15.34 18.16 -2.66
CA PRO A 196 16.75 18.21 -2.31
C PRO A 196 17.21 16.89 -1.67
N ARG A 197 18.46 16.48 -1.97
CA ARG A 197 19.15 15.41 -1.24
C ARG A 197 19.94 16.02 -0.09
N ASP A 198 19.24 16.41 0.96
CA ASP A 198 19.85 17.08 2.12
C ASP A 198 20.39 16.11 3.18
N LYS A 199 20.14 14.81 3.04
CA LYS A 199 20.49 13.71 3.97
C LYS A 199 19.95 13.85 5.40
N THR A 200 19.27 14.92 5.71
CA THR A 200 18.72 15.23 7.04
C THR A 200 17.20 15.09 7.09
N GLY A 201 16.56 15.09 5.91
CA GLY A 201 15.09 15.09 5.77
C GLY A 201 14.47 16.44 6.13
N GLU A 202 15.25 17.51 6.22
CA GLU A 202 14.74 18.87 6.51
C GLU A 202 13.75 19.36 5.44
N TRP A 203 13.85 18.86 4.21
CA TRP A 203 12.92 19.19 3.15
C TRP A 203 11.46 19.00 3.57
N MET A 204 11.16 18.01 4.45
CA MET A 204 9.80 17.71 4.95
C MET A 204 9.24 18.85 5.81
N ASN A 205 10.10 19.67 6.41
CA ASN A 205 9.69 20.82 7.22
C ASN A 205 9.43 22.06 6.37
N HIS A 206 9.97 22.10 5.16
CA HIS A 206 9.95 23.28 4.27
C HIS A 206 9.09 23.08 3.02
N ALA A 207 8.72 21.84 2.68
CA ALA A 207 7.87 21.54 1.53
C ALA A 207 6.51 22.25 1.63
N LYS A 208 6.10 22.86 0.53
CA LYS A 208 4.78 23.51 0.36
C LYS A 208 4.27 23.22 -1.04
N PRO A 209 3.10 22.58 -1.16
CA PRO A 209 2.30 21.99 -0.08
C PRO A 209 2.99 20.78 0.57
N VAL A 210 2.44 20.31 1.69
CA VAL A 210 2.92 19.12 2.40
C VAL A 210 1.75 18.32 2.96
N MET A 211 1.86 17.01 2.86
CA MET A 211 0.98 16.05 3.52
C MET A 211 1.75 14.86 4.06
N CYS A 212 1.14 14.10 4.93
CA CYS A 212 1.67 12.83 5.40
C CYS A 212 0.67 11.70 5.22
N CYS A 213 1.14 10.59 4.66
CA CYS A 213 0.45 9.31 4.69
C CYS A 213 0.87 8.57 5.96
N TYR A 214 -0.06 8.37 6.87
CA TYR A 214 0.12 7.55 8.07
C TYR A 214 -0.42 6.17 7.80
N LYS A 215 0.43 5.14 7.79
CA LYS A 215 0.03 3.75 7.53
C LYS A 215 0.33 2.89 8.75
N LEU A 216 -0.74 2.51 9.45
CA LEU A 216 -0.68 1.55 10.55
C LEU A 216 -0.77 0.15 9.97
N VAL A 217 0.27 -0.64 10.15
CA VAL A 217 0.34 -2.05 9.70
C VAL A 217 0.32 -2.97 10.90
N LYS A 218 -0.57 -3.95 10.87
CA LYS A 218 -0.61 -5.07 11.80
C LYS A 218 -0.50 -6.36 10.99
N VAL A 219 0.47 -7.20 11.34
CA VAL A 219 0.69 -8.50 10.69
C VAL A 219 0.39 -9.61 11.69
N TRP A 220 -0.40 -10.58 11.27
CA TRP A 220 -0.60 -11.84 11.93
C TRP A 220 -0.26 -12.98 10.99
N PHE A 221 0.76 -13.76 11.34
CA PHE A 221 1.19 -14.91 10.57
C PHE A 221 1.46 -16.08 11.51
N LYS A 222 0.57 -17.07 11.50
CA LYS A 222 0.71 -18.25 12.36
C LYS A 222 1.21 -19.44 11.56
N TRP A 223 2.50 -19.68 11.65
CA TRP A 223 3.14 -20.87 11.08
C TRP A 223 4.21 -21.37 12.07
N PHE A 224 4.12 -22.64 12.45
CA PHE A 224 5.02 -23.20 13.45
C PHE A 224 6.49 -23.03 13.06
N GLY A 225 7.28 -22.44 13.96
CA GLY A 225 8.72 -22.18 13.76
C GLY A 225 9.09 -21.02 12.82
N LEU A 226 8.15 -20.44 12.05
CA LEU A 226 8.44 -19.40 11.07
C LEU A 226 7.77 -18.06 11.36
N GLN A 227 6.88 -17.98 12.35
CA GLN A 227 6.03 -16.81 12.59
C GLN A 227 6.81 -15.49 12.61
N LYS A 228 7.77 -15.34 13.53
CA LYS A 228 8.52 -14.08 13.69
C LYS A 228 9.31 -13.70 12.45
N ARG A 229 9.91 -14.70 11.77
CA ARG A 229 10.66 -14.47 10.53
C ARG A 229 9.76 -13.94 9.43
N MET A 230 8.57 -14.53 9.26
CA MET A 230 7.60 -14.13 8.25
C MET A 230 6.96 -12.78 8.56
N GLU A 231 6.60 -12.51 9.80
CA GLU A 231 6.07 -11.21 10.20
C GLU A 231 7.09 -10.09 9.94
N SER A 232 8.37 -10.29 10.31
CA SER A 232 9.44 -9.33 10.01
C SER A 232 9.67 -9.16 8.50
N PHE A 233 9.66 -10.25 7.74
CA PHE A 233 9.78 -10.22 6.29
C PHE A 233 8.65 -9.40 5.66
N ILE A 234 7.39 -9.66 6.05
CA ILE A 234 6.22 -8.93 5.55
C ILE A 234 6.35 -7.43 5.85
N LEU A 235 6.72 -7.05 7.08
CA LEU A 235 6.90 -5.64 7.44
C LEU A 235 8.00 -4.95 6.62
N ASN A 236 9.11 -5.63 6.35
CA ASN A 236 10.19 -5.10 5.52
C ASN A 236 9.74 -4.92 4.05
N VAL A 237 9.00 -5.90 3.52
CA VAL A 237 8.42 -5.80 2.17
C VAL A 237 7.45 -4.63 2.08
N GLU A 238 6.56 -4.46 3.07
CA GLU A 238 5.61 -3.35 3.12
C GLU A 238 6.33 -1.98 3.15
N GLN A 239 7.36 -1.82 3.97
CA GLN A 239 8.14 -0.57 4.03
C GLN A 239 8.81 -0.27 2.68
N ARG A 240 9.39 -1.28 2.03
CA ARG A 240 9.99 -1.15 0.69
C ARG A 240 8.94 -0.77 -0.36
N LEU A 241 7.77 -1.41 -0.33
CA LEU A 241 6.65 -1.08 -1.22
C LEU A 241 6.16 0.36 -0.98
N PHE A 242 6.02 0.77 0.28
CA PHE A 242 5.62 2.15 0.59
C PHE A 242 6.64 3.17 0.08
N LEU A 243 7.94 2.94 0.27
CA LEU A 243 8.98 3.83 -0.25
C LEU A 243 8.88 3.94 -1.78
N ASN A 244 8.91 2.81 -2.47
CA ASN A 244 8.94 2.78 -3.93
C ASN A 244 7.65 3.37 -4.55
N PHE A 245 6.48 3.01 -4.00
CA PHE A 245 5.20 3.49 -4.46
C PHE A 245 5.08 5.01 -4.32
N HIS A 246 5.44 5.58 -3.15
CA HIS A 246 5.28 7.02 -2.94
C HIS A 246 6.31 7.85 -3.73
N ARG A 247 7.49 7.30 -4.02
CA ARG A 247 8.42 7.90 -4.99
C ARG A 247 7.77 8.00 -6.37
N GLN A 248 7.15 6.92 -6.84
CA GLN A 248 6.45 6.90 -8.11
C GLN A 248 5.26 7.87 -8.15
N VAL A 249 4.43 7.89 -7.09
CA VAL A 249 3.31 8.84 -6.99
C VAL A 249 3.78 10.27 -7.19
N VAL A 250 4.85 10.69 -6.52
CA VAL A 250 5.39 12.05 -6.65
C VAL A 250 5.94 12.30 -8.07
N CYS A 251 6.67 11.33 -8.65
CA CYS A 251 7.26 11.48 -9.98
C CYS A 251 6.20 11.46 -11.10
N TRP A 252 5.06 10.85 -10.86
CA TRP A 252 3.95 10.77 -11.84
C TRP A 252 2.94 11.91 -11.71
N LEU A 253 3.18 12.92 -10.87
CA LEU A 253 2.23 13.98 -10.56
C LEU A 253 1.64 14.63 -11.82
N ASP A 254 2.44 14.94 -12.83
CA ASP A 254 1.98 15.54 -14.09
C ASP A 254 1.01 14.64 -14.88
N ASN A 255 1.01 13.34 -14.65
CA ASN A 255 0.15 12.40 -15.38
C ASN A 255 -1.30 12.45 -14.89
N TYR A 256 -1.51 12.80 -13.63
CA TYR A 256 -2.84 12.81 -13.02
C TYR A 256 -3.27 14.18 -12.44
N TYR A 257 -2.42 15.21 -12.56
CA TYR A 257 -2.64 16.52 -11.95
C TYR A 257 -3.99 17.17 -12.33
N ASP A 258 -4.40 17.03 -13.59
CA ASP A 258 -5.65 17.60 -14.11
C ASP A 258 -6.85 16.63 -14.05
N MET A 259 -6.67 15.42 -13.47
CA MET A 259 -7.72 14.41 -13.45
C MET A 259 -8.71 14.64 -12.30
N THR A 260 -9.96 14.32 -12.57
CA THR A 260 -11.05 14.31 -11.60
C THR A 260 -11.29 12.88 -11.07
N MET A 261 -12.11 12.74 -10.01
CA MET A 261 -12.50 11.41 -9.52
C MET A 261 -13.35 10.64 -10.56
N ASP A 262 -14.10 11.32 -11.40
CA ASP A 262 -14.84 10.67 -12.49
C ASP A 262 -13.89 10.11 -13.57
N ASP A 263 -12.78 10.80 -13.85
CA ASP A 263 -11.73 10.27 -14.72
C ASP A 263 -11.08 9.04 -14.13
N ILE A 264 -10.84 9.03 -12.81
CA ILE A 264 -10.31 7.87 -12.10
C ILE A 264 -11.28 6.68 -12.18
N ARG A 265 -12.59 6.89 -12.00
CA ARG A 265 -13.56 5.79 -12.12
C ARG A 265 -13.59 5.17 -13.52
N ARG A 266 -13.48 6.01 -14.57
CA ARG A 266 -13.33 5.49 -15.95
C ARG A 266 -12.04 4.71 -16.13
N LEU A 267 -10.92 5.26 -15.65
CA LEU A 267 -9.62 4.59 -15.71
C LEU A 267 -9.65 3.23 -14.99
N GLU A 268 -10.25 3.12 -13.81
CA GLU A 268 -10.36 1.87 -13.05
C GLU A 268 -11.14 0.80 -13.84
N ALA A 269 -12.22 1.18 -14.54
CA ALA A 269 -12.97 0.27 -15.38
C ALA A 269 -12.15 -0.22 -16.59
N GLU A 270 -11.46 0.68 -17.29
CA GLU A 270 -10.58 0.34 -18.43
C GLU A 270 -9.43 -0.56 -17.99
N VAL A 271 -8.82 -0.24 -16.84
CA VAL A 271 -7.69 -1.01 -16.29
C VAL A 271 -8.14 -2.41 -15.88
N LYS A 272 -9.34 -2.59 -15.31
CA LYS A 272 -9.86 -3.92 -15.00
C LYS A 272 -9.90 -4.81 -16.24
N GLU A 273 -10.44 -4.34 -17.35
CA GLU A 273 -10.49 -5.09 -18.61
C GLU A 273 -9.08 -5.39 -19.15
N GLU A 274 -8.16 -4.42 -19.04
CA GLU A 274 -6.77 -4.61 -19.45
C GLU A 274 -6.04 -5.65 -18.59
N LEU A 275 -6.22 -5.64 -17.27
CA LEU A 275 -5.64 -6.63 -16.36
C LEU A 275 -6.13 -8.05 -16.66
N ASP A 276 -7.42 -8.23 -16.90
CA ASP A 276 -8.02 -9.52 -17.25
C ASP A 276 -7.41 -10.08 -18.54
N ARG A 277 -7.19 -9.22 -19.54
CA ARG A 277 -6.49 -9.60 -20.79
C ARG A 277 -5.02 -9.91 -20.56
N GLN A 278 -4.27 -9.02 -19.88
CA GLN A 278 -2.84 -9.19 -19.63
C GLN A 278 -2.53 -10.45 -18.80
N ARG A 279 -3.40 -10.80 -17.86
CA ARG A 279 -3.25 -11.99 -17.02
C ARG A 279 -3.34 -13.27 -17.86
N THR A 280 -4.18 -13.31 -18.90
CA THR A 280 -4.33 -14.47 -19.77
C THR A 280 -3.31 -14.52 -20.92
N GLU A 281 -2.69 -13.40 -21.25
CA GLU A 281 -1.80 -13.23 -22.40
C GLU A 281 -0.39 -12.76 -21.99
N GLY A 282 0.62 -13.13 -22.77
CA GLY A 282 1.96 -12.60 -22.66
C GLY A 282 2.87 -13.31 -21.66
N GLN A 283 3.95 -12.63 -21.26
CA GLN A 283 4.96 -13.15 -20.33
C GLN A 283 4.73 -12.60 -18.93
N VAL A 284 5.25 -13.33 -17.91
CA VAL A 284 5.29 -12.84 -16.52
C VAL A 284 5.97 -11.49 -16.45
N ARG A 285 5.35 -10.53 -15.76
CA ARG A 285 5.81 -9.15 -15.59
C ARG A 285 6.03 -8.82 -14.13
N GLY A 286 6.75 -7.72 -13.89
CA GLY A 286 6.96 -7.14 -12.56
C GLY A 286 8.10 -7.75 -11.79
N THR A 287 8.12 -7.47 -10.48
CA THR A 287 9.21 -7.83 -9.58
C THR A 287 9.13 -9.30 -9.19
N VAL A 288 10.13 -10.10 -9.54
CA VAL A 288 10.28 -11.48 -9.09
C VAL A 288 11.08 -11.49 -7.78
N ALA A 289 10.62 -12.26 -6.80
CA ALA A 289 11.38 -12.44 -5.56
C ALA A 289 12.65 -13.27 -5.82
N THR A 290 13.75 -12.86 -5.23
CA THR A 290 15.02 -13.59 -5.29
C THR A 290 15.40 -14.06 -3.88
N ASP A 291 16.17 -15.15 -3.77
CA ASP A 291 16.62 -15.67 -2.47
C ASP A 291 17.45 -14.66 -1.65
N LYS A 292 17.98 -13.62 -2.32
CA LYS A 292 18.68 -12.49 -1.66
C LYS A 292 17.76 -11.50 -0.95
N ASP A 293 16.45 -11.55 -1.18
CA ASP A 293 15.47 -10.73 -0.45
C ASP A 293 15.28 -11.26 1.00
N GLU A 294 15.85 -12.40 1.34
CA GLU A 294 15.78 -13.03 2.67
C GLU A 294 16.85 -12.54 3.65
N GLU A 295 17.93 -11.88 3.17
CA GLU A 295 19.11 -11.49 3.97
C GLU A 295 19.14 -10.00 4.32
N GLN A 296 18.15 -9.21 3.93
CA GLN A 296 18.04 -7.79 4.26
C GLN A 296 16.85 -7.54 5.18
#